data_54a4be96b306b5f3186a4daa8e109bef
#
_entry.id   54a4be96b306b5f3186a4daa8e109bef
#
_cell.length_a   1.000
_cell.length_b   1.000
_cell.length_c   1.000
_cell.angle_alpha   90.00
_cell.angle_beta   90.00
_cell.angle_gamma   90.00
#
_symmetry.space_group_name_H-M   'P 1'
#
loop_
_entity.id
_entity.type
_entity.pdbx_description
1 polymer ?
#
loop_
_entity_poly.entity_id
_entity_poly.type
_entity_poly.pdbx_seq_one_letter_code
_entity_poly.pdbx_strand_id
1 'polypeptide(L)'
;MWLTEKLAGEVQIKLTSGQVENGRGFAVQADSKYSAPEQLFPYGFSSAAEEGRQAVMLNGYCAGLASAPIGDLEEGEVRLYSSGGAEILLRNDGRVVINGQVF
;
A
#
# COMPACT_ATOMS: atom_id res chain seq x y z
N MET A 1 4.04 -22.69 -14.65
CA MET A 1 2.68 -22.92 -14.09
C MET A 1 1.65 -22.67 -15.17
N TRP A 2 0.73 -23.57 -15.34
CA TRP A 2 -0.28 -23.52 -16.40
C TRP A 2 -1.06 -22.20 -16.44
N LEU A 3 -1.59 -21.77 -15.32
CA LEU A 3 -2.43 -20.56 -15.27
C LEU A 3 -1.62 -19.30 -15.60
N THR A 4 -0.40 -19.22 -15.11
CA THR A 4 0.50 -18.09 -15.40
C THR A 4 0.85 -18.01 -16.87
N GLU A 5 1.13 -19.14 -17.49
CA GLU A 5 1.44 -19.20 -18.92
C GLU A 5 0.25 -18.76 -19.76
N LYS A 6 -0.94 -19.20 -19.40
CA LYS A 6 -2.16 -18.83 -20.10
C LYS A 6 -2.46 -17.34 -19.97
N LEU A 7 -2.30 -16.78 -18.77
CA LEU A 7 -2.51 -15.35 -18.56
C LEU A 7 -1.46 -14.52 -19.31
N ALA A 8 -0.21 -14.95 -19.31
CA ALA A 8 0.85 -14.25 -20.04
C ALA A 8 0.61 -14.27 -21.55
N GLY A 9 -0.03 -15.32 -22.08
CA GLY A 9 -0.35 -15.42 -23.48
C GLY A 9 -1.58 -14.61 -23.90
N GLU A 10 -2.53 -14.40 -22.99
CA GLU A 10 -3.80 -13.70 -23.29
C GLU A 10 -3.81 -12.26 -22.81
N VAL A 11 -3.20 -12.00 -21.67
CA VAL A 11 -3.17 -10.67 -21.03
C VAL A 11 -1.72 -10.31 -20.71
N GLN A 12 -1.29 -9.18 -21.21
CA GLN A 12 0.02 -8.67 -20.85
C GLN A 12 -0.06 -8.07 -19.45
N ILE A 13 0.74 -8.62 -18.53
CA ILE A 13 0.87 -8.10 -17.18
C ILE A 13 2.07 -7.19 -17.15
N LYS A 14 1.85 -5.93 -16.86
CA LYS A 14 2.90 -4.93 -16.75
C LYS A 14 3.03 -4.48 -15.31
N LEU A 15 4.16 -4.82 -14.70
CA LEU A 15 4.47 -4.45 -13.32
C LEU A 15 5.62 -3.46 -13.33
N THR A 16 5.41 -2.27 -12.80
CA THR A 16 6.44 -1.24 -12.71
C THR A 16 6.44 -0.63 -11.33
N SER A 17 7.56 -0.01 -10.94
CA SER A 17 7.63 0.75 -9.71
C SER A 17 7.87 2.22 -10.03
N GLY A 18 7.43 3.09 -9.14
CA GLY A 18 7.59 4.52 -9.31
C GLY A 18 7.47 5.24 -7.99
N GLN A 19 7.47 6.57 -8.06
CA GLN A 19 7.36 7.41 -6.86
C GLN A 19 6.07 8.23 -6.91
N VAL A 20 5.43 8.37 -5.76
CA VAL A 20 4.29 9.26 -5.60
C VAL A 20 4.79 10.69 -5.73
N GLU A 21 4.26 11.43 -6.70
CA GLU A 21 4.58 12.85 -6.88
C GLU A 21 3.63 13.75 -6.11
N ASN A 22 2.38 13.32 -6.00
CA ASN A 22 1.36 14.09 -5.33
C ASN A 22 0.41 13.13 -4.64
N GLY A 23 0.49 13.07 -3.31
CA GLY A 23 -0.33 12.15 -2.54
C GLY A 23 -1.79 12.55 -2.49
N ARG A 24 -2.09 13.84 -2.54
CA ARG A 24 -3.46 14.33 -2.44
C ARG A 24 -4.24 14.15 -3.74
N GLY A 25 -3.67 14.56 -4.86
CA GLY A 25 -4.26 14.32 -6.18
C GLY A 25 -3.92 12.97 -6.74
N PHE A 26 -3.02 12.30 -6.11
CA PHE A 26 -2.41 11.01 -6.41
C PHE A 26 -1.91 10.89 -7.85
N ALA A 27 -0.64 11.19 -8.03
CA ALA A 27 0.07 10.96 -9.27
C ALA A 27 1.31 10.12 -8.98
N VAL A 28 1.66 9.25 -9.90
CA VAL A 28 2.83 8.38 -9.77
C VAL A 28 3.71 8.53 -10.99
N GLN A 29 4.99 8.77 -10.77
CA GLN A 29 6.00 8.81 -11.82
C GLN A 29 6.75 7.48 -11.83
N ALA A 30 6.52 6.69 -12.85
CA ALA A 30 7.16 5.39 -13.05
C ALA A 30 7.85 5.39 -14.43
N ASP A 31 7.58 4.39 -15.27
CA ASP A 31 8.04 4.37 -16.67
C ASP A 31 7.34 5.45 -17.50
N SER A 32 6.18 5.87 -17.05
CA SER A 32 5.46 7.04 -17.55
C SER A 32 4.74 7.67 -16.36
N LYS A 33 4.11 8.82 -16.58
CA LYS A 33 3.35 9.46 -15.52
C LYS A 33 1.92 8.93 -15.50
N TYR A 34 1.49 8.47 -14.33
CA TYR A 34 0.13 8.04 -14.09
C TYR A 34 -0.57 9.12 -13.28
N SER A 35 -1.59 9.75 -13.88
CA SER A 35 -2.37 10.80 -13.22
C SER A 35 -3.62 10.20 -12.62
N ALA A 36 -3.78 10.33 -11.30
CA ALA A 36 -4.92 9.82 -10.55
C ALA A 36 -5.27 8.35 -10.91
N PRO A 37 -4.29 7.42 -10.89
CA PRO A 37 -4.60 6.03 -11.16
C PRO A 37 -5.47 5.46 -10.05
N GLU A 38 -6.32 4.50 -10.40
CA GLU A 38 -7.08 3.80 -9.37
C GLU A 38 -6.15 3.03 -8.45
N GLN A 39 -6.42 3.07 -7.16
CA GLN A 39 -5.66 2.37 -6.15
C GLN A 39 -6.41 1.12 -5.71
N LEU A 40 -5.68 0.03 -5.56
CA LEU A 40 -6.24 -1.24 -5.12
C LEU A 40 -6.08 -1.35 -3.61
N PHE A 41 -7.15 -1.12 -2.89
CA PHE A 41 -7.22 -1.26 -1.45
C PHE A 41 -8.19 -2.37 -1.08
N PRO A 42 -8.04 -2.97 0.10
CA PRO A 42 -9.12 -3.76 0.67
C PRO A 42 -10.37 -2.90 0.82
N TYR A 43 -11.53 -3.51 0.62
CA TYR A 43 -12.80 -2.77 0.73
C TYR A 43 -12.92 -2.10 2.11
N GLY A 44 -13.25 -0.83 2.11
CA GLY A 44 -13.39 -0.07 3.35
C GLY A 44 -12.12 0.62 3.84
N PHE A 45 -11.01 0.49 3.10
CA PHE A 45 -9.77 1.19 3.40
C PHE A 45 -9.49 2.23 2.34
N SER A 46 -8.95 3.36 2.74
CA SER A 46 -8.42 4.34 1.82
C SER A 46 -7.32 5.13 2.51
N SER A 47 -6.33 5.54 1.75
CA SER A 47 -5.23 6.36 2.27
C SER A 47 -4.69 7.23 1.15
N ALA A 48 -4.13 8.38 1.55
CA ALA A 48 -3.41 9.27 0.63
C ALA A 48 -1.92 9.15 0.96
N ALA A 49 -1.16 8.62 0.03
CA ALA A 49 0.26 8.39 0.23
C ALA A 49 1.04 9.69 0.27
N GLU A 50 2.09 9.72 1.10
CA GLU A 50 3.02 10.84 1.10
C GLU A 50 3.80 10.88 -0.21
N GLU A 51 4.11 12.11 -0.64
CA GLU A 51 5.01 12.34 -1.77
C GLU A 51 6.36 11.65 -1.52
N GLY A 52 6.91 11.04 -2.56
CA GLY A 52 8.17 10.33 -2.48
C GLY A 52 8.06 8.86 -2.12
N ARG A 53 6.89 8.38 -1.69
CA ARG A 53 6.70 6.95 -1.42
C ARG A 53 6.82 6.16 -2.71
N GLN A 54 7.37 4.96 -2.59
CA GLN A 54 7.48 4.05 -3.72
C GLN A 54 6.15 3.34 -3.94
N ALA A 55 5.64 3.42 -5.17
CA ALA A 55 4.41 2.77 -5.57
C ALA A 55 4.70 1.64 -6.53
N VAL A 56 3.88 0.61 -6.50
CA VAL A 56 3.94 -0.50 -7.44
C VAL A 56 2.72 -0.40 -8.34
N MET A 57 2.95 -0.27 -9.65
CA MET A 57 1.90 -0.15 -10.64
C MET A 57 1.68 -1.48 -11.35
N LEU A 58 0.44 -1.86 -11.50
CA LEU A 58 0.03 -3.08 -12.19
C LEU A 58 -1.01 -2.71 -13.24
N ASN A 59 -0.62 -2.77 -14.51
CA ASN A 59 -1.51 -2.47 -15.64
C ASN A 59 -2.28 -1.13 -15.47
N GLY A 60 -1.59 -0.09 -15.00
CA GLY A 60 -2.18 1.21 -14.82
C GLY A 60 -2.88 1.44 -13.48
N TYR A 61 -3.09 0.40 -12.69
CA TYR A 61 -3.58 0.52 -11.32
C TYR A 61 -2.40 0.66 -10.35
N CYS A 62 -2.60 1.38 -9.26
CA CYS A 62 -1.65 1.33 -8.17
C CYS A 62 -1.97 0.12 -7.30
N ALA A 63 -1.12 -0.90 -7.34
CA ALA A 63 -1.32 -2.13 -6.59
C ALA A 63 -1.00 -1.95 -5.11
N GLY A 64 -0.19 -0.95 -4.76
CA GLY A 64 0.17 -0.68 -3.39
C GLY A 64 1.41 0.16 -3.28
N LEU A 65 1.76 0.47 -2.05
CA LEU A 65 2.96 1.24 -1.71
C LEU A 65 3.92 0.34 -0.96
N ALA A 66 5.19 0.47 -1.29
CA ALA A 66 6.22 -0.26 -0.56
C ALA A 66 6.48 0.41 0.77
N SER A 67 6.61 -0.37 1.81
CA SER A 67 7.03 0.10 3.12
C SER A 67 8.13 -0.80 3.66
N ALA A 68 8.97 -0.25 4.51
CA ALA A 68 10.01 -1.03 5.16
C ALA A 68 9.37 -2.05 6.12
N PRO A 69 10.03 -3.20 6.34
CA PRO A 69 9.57 -4.12 7.38
C PRO A 69 9.51 -3.42 8.73
N ILE A 70 8.48 -3.72 9.49
CA ILE A 70 8.28 -3.10 10.80
C ILE A 70 8.86 -4.01 11.87
N GLY A 71 9.96 -3.54 12.49
CA GLY A 71 10.70 -4.34 13.46
C GLY A 71 10.18 -4.27 14.89
N ASP A 72 9.22 -3.38 15.17
CA ASP A 72 8.69 -3.20 16.53
C ASP A 72 7.35 -3.89 16.77
N LEU A 73 6.86 -4.64 15.79
CA LEU A 73 5.67 -5.47 15.94
C LEU A 73 6.07 -6.92 16.19
N GLU A 74 5.37 -7.57 17.10
CA GLU A 74 5.49 -9.01 17.26
C GLU A 74 4.73 -9.73 16.15
N GLU A 75 5.12 -10.94 15.87
CA GLU A 75 4.44 -11.78 14.90
C GLU A 75 2.96 -11.90 15.23
N GLY A 76 2.09 -11.58 14.28
CA GLY A 76 0.65 -11.64 14.47
C GLY A 76 0.00 -10.32 14.85
N GLU A 77 0.78 -9.31 15.22
CA GLU A 77 0.23 -8.00 15.55
C GLU A 77 -0.05 -7.15 14.32
N VAL A 78 -1.00 -6.25 14.41
CA VAL A 78 -1.43 -5.38 13.31
C VAL A 78 -1.44 -3.94 13.77
N ARG A 79 -0.92 -3.05 12.92
CA ARG A 79 -0.95 -1.60 13.17
C ARG A 79 -1.54 -0.88 11.98
N LEU A 80 -2.45 0.06 12.26
CA LEU A 80 -2.88 1.08 11.30
C LEU A 80 -2.36 2.41 11.80
N TYR A 81 -1.83 3.24 10.92
CA TYR A 81 -1.21 4.49 11.35
C TYR A 81 -1.26 5.54 10.25
N SER A 82 -1.10 6.79 10.65
CA SER A 82 -0.95 7.91 9.73
C SER A 82 0.44 8.54 9.89
N SER A 83 0.86 9.35 8.92
CA SER A 83 2.14 10.04 9.00
C SER A 83 2.19 11.04 10.17
N GLY A 84 1.03 11.49 10.64
CA GLY A 84 0.95 12.37 11.81
C GLY A 84 1.12 11.67 13.14
N GLY A 85 1.25 10.35 13.15
CA GLY A 85 1.50 9.58 14.37
C GLY A 85 0.26 9.02 15.05
N ALA A 86 -0.93 9.24 14.51
CA ALA A 86 -2.11 8.58 15.02
C ALA A 86 -2.03 7.08 14.68
N GLU A 87 -2.34 6.21 15.63
CA GLU A 87 -2.25 4.79 15.37
C GLU A 87 -3.26 3.97 16.15
N ILE A 88 -3.60 2.82 15.57
CA ILE A 88 -4.37 1.77 16.23
C ILE A 88 -3.53 0.50 16.16
N LEU A 89 -3.22 -0.07 17.31
CA LEU A 89 -2.40 -1.27 17.42
C LEU A 89 -3.23 -2.41 17.99
N LEU A 90 -3.26 -3.53 17.28
CA LEU A 90 -3.94 -4.75 17.73
C LEU A 90 -2.87 -5.71 18.23
N ARG A 91 -2.87 -5.97 19.54
CA ARG A 91 -1.83 -6.77 20.19
C ARG A 91 -2.23 -8.22 20.32
N ASN A 92 -1.22 -9.09 20.40
CA ASN A 92 -1.45 -10.53 20.55
C ASN A 92 -2.06 -10.91 21.90
N ASP A 93 -1.95 -10.04 22.92
CA ASP A 93 -2.57 -10.27 24.21
C ASP A 93 -4.07 -9.91 24.23
N GLY A 94 -4.62 -9.53 23.07
CA GLY A 94 -6.02 -9.18 22.92
C GLY A 94 -6.33 -7.72 23.22
N ARG A 95 -5.32 -6.92 23.53
CA ARG A 95 -5.52 -5.49 23.80
C ARG A 95 -5.54 -4.70 22.53
N VAL A 96 -6.33 -3.64 22.53
CA VAL A 96 -6.35 -2.62 21.48
C VAL A 96 -5.74 -1.36 22.07
N VAL A 97 -4.72 -0.82 21.38
CA VAL A 97 -4.02 0.39 21.83
C VAL A 97 -4.27 1.48 20.79
N ILE A 98 -4.85 2.59 21.22
CA ILE A 98 -5.13 3.73 20.35
C ILE A 98 -4.31 4.89 20.87
N ASN A 99 -3.36 5.37 20.06
CA ASN A 99 -2.43 6.46 20.44
C ASN A 99 -1.77 6.23 21.79
N GLY A 100 -1.33 4.99 22.06
CA GLY A 100 -0.66 4.63 23.30
C GLY A 100 -1.58 4.33 24.46
N GLN A 101 -2.89 4.51 24.30
CA GLN A 101 -3.86 4.27 25.34
C GLN A 101 -4.52 2.90 25.15
N VAL A 102 -4.46 2.07 26.17
CA VAL A 102 -5.00 0.70 26.14
C VAL A 102 -6.51 0.73 26.40
N PHE A 103 -7.20 -0.03 25.57
CA PHE A 103 -8.67 -0.18 25.70
C PHE A 103 -9.05 -1.62 25.96
#